data_562550afa1f1b546b4418d4b193ae9d4
#
_entry.id   562550afa1f1b546b4418d4b193ae9d4
#
_cell.length_a   1.000
_cell.length_b   1.000
_cell.length_c   1.000
_cell.angle_alpha   90.00
_cell.angle_beta   90.00
_cell.angle_gamma   90.00
#
_symmetry.space_group_name_H-M   'P 1'
#
loop_
_entity.id
_entity.type
_entity.pdbx_description
1 polymer ?
#
loop_
_entity_poly.entity_id
_entity_poly.type
_entity_poly.pdbx_seq_one_letter_code
_entity_poly.pdbx_strand_id
1 'polypeptide(L)'
;MHNKKFLLIGPTESVLTKRGNRFPDFANFLHKNGAQIEYYTTDFYHAEKRRFTIKEIFEAKTICPYKLIVWHVLGYSGNISIRRLISNFLFSSILFIRLISRVKKADSIIIPSRPVELIFFVSLIKLIKGSKIYLDIQDIWPDALQINHKFRKKVFTYYCNIFLRNSLKRYTYTFHTAPSFVNWLRRYSKNTPSVFLPLGWDTSRWEDKLTGVVPQTEMNQNEFNLVVVAQLQHQIDIMPVLDFLRTNSNYSLTIIGEDGNGERYGDVTAFIKHNEIRNVKFVGVVAREKMSDHLRDKDIGLLPMITTSIPNKIFDYLGAKLPIVVLGKNDSSDFVDKFDIGWSCNYNSESFESLMKSISWGNLVKKKANVEKVRMHFCRDNLHEEFFKIVTAKCNNLHKS
;
A
#
# COMPACT_ATOMS: atom_id res chain seq x y z
N MET A 1 9.92 -1.47 28.80
CA MET A 1 10.40 -0.93 27.50
C MET A 1 10.83 0.55 27.55
N HIS A 2 10.73 1.20 28.68
CA HIS A 2 11.19 2.58 28.83
C HIS A 2 12.67 2.66 28.43
N ASN A 3 12.99 3.46 27.39
CA ASN A 3 14.30 3.83 26.83
C ASN A 3 14.74 3.16 25.53
N LYS A 4 13.92 2.39 24.80
CA LYS A 4 14.32 1.94 23.48
C LYS A 4 14.08 3.06 22.45
N LYS A 5 15.12 3.45 21.72
CA LYS A 5 15.05 4.50 20.71
C LYS A 5 14.91 3.92 19.31
N PHE A 6 13.94 4.45 18.56
CA PHE A 6 13.71 4.13 17.17
C PHE A 6 13.89 5.38 16.28
N LEU A 7 14.61 5.19 15.21
CA LEU A 7 14.75 6.17 14.13
C LEU A 7 13.94 5.69 12.94
N LEU A 8 12.84 6.37 12.65
CA LEU A 8 12.06 6.10 11.46
C LEU A 8 12.44 7.11 10.37
N ILE A 9 12.75 6.61 9.18
CA ILE A 9 13.17 7.45 8.06
C ILE A 9 12.16 7.28 6.94
N GLY A 10 11.27 8.24 6.78
CA GLY A 10 10.20 8.26 5.76
C GLY A 10 10.35 9.44 4.81
N PRO A 11 11.24 9.37 3.79
CA PRO A 11 11.53 10.54 2.95
C PRO A 11 10.36 11.00 2.09
N THR A 12 9.43 10.13 1.77
CA THR A 12 8.27 10.43 0.92
C THR A 12 6.93 10.25 1.65
N GLU A 13 6.97 9.85 2.92
CA GLU A 13 5.79 9.57 3.74
C GLU A 13 6.03 10.10 5.16
N SER A 14 5.13 10.94 5.64
CA SER A 14 5.19 11.52 6.99
C SER A 14 3.84 12.12 7.37
N VAL A 15 3.72 12.66 8.58
CA VAL A 15 2.54 13.43 9.02
C VAL A 15 2.25 14.67 8.15
N LEU A 16 3.22 15.12 7.35
CA LEU A 16 3.04 16.19 6.37
C LEU A 16 2.31 15.74 5.11
N THR A 17 2.28 14.43 4.82
CA THR A 17 1.73 13.91 3.57
C THR A 17 0.25 13.55 3.75
N LYS A 18 -0.59 13.89 2.77
CA LYS A 18 -2.00 13.52 2.76
C LYS A 18 -2.23 12.03 2.40
N ARG A 19 -1.21 11.39 1.86
CA ARG A 19 -1.25 9.98 1.40
C ARG A 19 -0.11 9.22 2.05
N GLY A 20 -0.36 7.93 2.35
CA GLY A 20 0.63 7.08 2.96
C GLY A 20 0.81 7.39 4.45
N ASN A 21 0.17 6.61 5.32
CA ASN A 21 0.25 6.81 6.76
C ASN A 21 1.00 5.68 7.46
N ARG A 22 1.50 4.68 6.73
CA ARG A 22 2.10 3.49 7.31
C ARG A 22 3.26 3.79 8.26
N PHE A 23 4.20 4.64 7.83
CA PHE A 23 5.33 5.04 8.68
C PHE A 23 4.92 5.93 9.85
N PRO A 24 4.09 6.97 9.65
CA PRO A 24 3.50 7.71 10.77
C PRO A 24 2.73 6.83 11.76
N ASP A 25 1.95 5.86 11.27
CA ASP A 25 1.19 4.94 12.11
C ASP A 25 2.13 4.04 12.92
N PHE A 26 3.20 3.51 12.33
CA PHE A 26 4.25 2.78 13.06
C PHE A 26 4.91 3.65 14.14
N ALA A 27 5.23 4.90 13.82
CA ALA A 27 5.83 5.83 14.78
C ALA A 27 4.88 6.12 15.95
N ASN A 28 3.61 6.39 15.66
CA ASN A 28 2.58 6.63 16.67
C ASN A 28 2.39 5.40 17.58
N PHE A 29 2.32 4.21 16.98
CA PHE A 29 2.14 2.97 17.73
C PHE A 29 3.34 2.68 18.65
N LEU A 30 4.56 2.81 18.15
CA LEU A 30 5.78 2.67 18.94
C LEU A 30 5.84 3.70 20.09
N HIS A 31 5.48 4.97 19.80
CA HIS A 31 5.46 6.04 20.80
C HIS A 31 4.44 5.77 21.90
N LYS A 32 3.20 5.39 21.56
CA LYS A 32 2.15 5.00 22.52
C LYS A 32 2.59 3.85 23.42
N ASN A 33 3.46 2.97 22.94
CA ASN A 33 4.02 1.85 23.70
C ASN A 33 5.34 2.22 24.44
N GLY A 34 5.61 3.50 24.64
CA GLY A 34 6.70 4.01 25.47
C GLY A 34 8.08 4.04 24.82
N ALA A 35 8.17 3.91 23.49
CA ALA A 35 9.42 4.08 22.77
C ALA A 35 9.76 5.55 22.53
N GLN A 36 11.05 5.88 22.51
CA GLN A 36 11.54 7.18 22.09
C GLN A 36 11.68 7.20 20.56
N ILE A 37 10.99 8.13 19.88
CA ILE A 37 10.96 8.20 18.43
C ILE A 37 11.64 9.46 17.90
N GLU A 38 12.54 9.29 16.94
CA GLU A 38 12.99 10.34 16.03
C GLU A 38 12.54 10.00 14.62
N TYR A 39 11.69 10.86 14.03
CA TYR A 39 11.17 10.67 12.68
C TYR A 39 11.86 11.62 11.71
N TYR A 40 12.51 11.07 10.68
CA TYR A 40 13.23 11.82 9.65
C TYR A 40 12.42 11.82 8.35
N THR A 41 12.14 13.00 7.82
CA THR A 41 11.43 13.18 6.54
C THR A 41 12.02 14.33 5.74
N THR A 42 11.45 14.60 4.57
CA THR A 42 11.89 15.68 3.69
C THR A 42 10.84 16.79 3.57
N ASP A 43 11.27 17.98 3.17
CA ASP A 43 10.41 19.12 2.89
C ASP A 43 9.72 19.06 1.51
N PHE A 44 9.91 17.97 0.75
CA PHE A 44 9.39 17.85 -0.61
C PHE A 44 8.24 16.86 -0.69
N TYR A 45 7.06 17.35 -1.10
CA TYR A 45 5.89 16.51 -1.31
C TYR A 45 5.91 15.87 -2.70
N HIS A 46 6.29 14.60 -2.73
CA HIS A 46 6.46 13.83 -3.97
C HIS A 46 5.19 13.77 -4.82
N ALA A 47 4.00 13.64 -4.23
CA ALA A 47 2.75 13.49 -4.98
C ALA A 47 2.37 14.77 -5.73
N GLU A 48 2.57 15.94 -5.12
CA GLU A 48 2.23 17.24 -5.68
C GLU A 48 3.44 17.96 -6.33
N LYS A 49 4.65 17.38 -6.29
CA LYS A 49 5.89 17.97 -6.83
C LYS A 49 6.19 19.38 -6.31
N ARG A 50 5.83 19.65 -5.07
CA ARG A 50 6.05 20.91 -4.38
C ARG A 50 6.80 20.76 -3.06
N ARG A 51 7.22 21.86 -2.50
CA ARG A 51 7.72 21.91 -1.13
C ARG A 51 6.58 22.17 -0.16
N PHE A 52 6.72 21.62 1.06
CA PHE A 52 5.91 22.08 2.17
C PHE A 52 6.31 23.49 2.59
N THR A 53 5.34 24.30 2.94
CA THR A 53 5.56 25.64 3.48
C THR A 53 6.10 25.56 4.91
N ILE A 54 6.72 26.65 5.37
CA ILE A 54 7.21 26.77 6.76
C ILE A 54 6.04 26.56 7.74
N LYS A 55 4.85 27.07 7.41
CA LYS A 55 3.63 26.94 8.22
C LYS A 55 3.20 25.47 8.33
N GLU A 56 3.12 24.73 7.21
CA GLU A 56 2.78 23.30 7.22
C GLU A 56 3.77 22.48 8.08
N ILE A 57 5.07 22.78 7.96
CA ILE A 57 6.11 22.10 8.74
C ILE A 57 6.00 22.43 10.22
N PHE A 58 5.73 23.69 10.58
CA PHE A 58 5.55 24.10 11.97
C PHE A 58 4.33 23.43 12.60
N GLU A 59 3.18 23.48 11.93
CA GLU A 59 1.95 22.81 12.37
C GLU A 59 2.16 21.30 12.58
N ALA A 60 2.80 20.62 11.61
CA ALA A 60 3.10 19.21 11.71
C ALA A 60 4.01 18.88 12.91
N LYS A 61 5.02 19.72 13.19
CA LYS A 61 5.89 19.53 14.36
C LYS A 61 5.15 19.74 15.68
N THR A 62 4.16 20.63 15.72
CA THR A 62 3.39 20.94 16.93
C THR A 62 2.43 19.83 17.29
N ILE A 63 1.76 19.20 16.31
CA ILE A 63 0.81 18.11 16.53
C ILE A 63 1.47 16.74 16.68
N CYS A 64 2.71 16.59 16.23
CA CYS A 64 3.42 15.33 16.24
C CYS A 64 3.85 14.96 17.68
N PRO A 65 3.47 13.80 18.24
CA PRO A 65 3.77 13.45 19.62
C PRO A 65 5.23 13.02 19.83
N TYR A 66 6.02 12.94 18.77
CA TYR A 66 7.44 12.55 18.79
C TYR A 66 8.29 13.57 18.01
N LYS A 67 9.60 13.45 18.08
CA LYS A 67 10.53 14.38 17.42
C LYS A 67 10.50 14.21 15.91
N LEU A 68 9.91 15.18 15.20
CA LEU A 68 9.87 15.26 13.74
C LEU A 68 11.03 16.11 13.21
N ILE A 69 11.86 15.53 12.34
CA ILE A 69 13.04 16.18 11.75
C ILE A 69 12.83 16.25 10.23
N VAL A 70 12.61 17.46 9.75
CA VAL A 70 12.35 17.73 8.32
C VAL A 70 13.62 18.26 7.65
N TRP A 71 14.04 17.62 6.55
CA TRP A 71 15.25 17.97 5.83
C TRP A 71 14.94 18.58 4.48
N HIS A 72 15.73 19.60 4.14
CA HIS A 72 15.70 20.20 2.82
C HIS A 72 16.35 19.27 1.79
N VAL A 73 15.67 19.03 0.65
CA VAL A 73 16.17 18.19 -0.43
C VAL A 73 16.00 18.87 -1.79
N LEU A 74 16.74 18.39 -2.80
CA LEU A 74 16.52 18.86 -4.16
C LEU A 74 15.15 18.40 -4.67
N GLY A 75 14.27 19.34 -5.02
CA GLY A 75 13.00 19.02 -5.65
C GLY A 75 13.19 18.50 -7.08
N TYR A 76 12.18 17.80 -7.61
CA TYR A 76 12.16 17.27 -8.97
C TYR A 76 10.73 17.25 -9.53
N SER A 77 10.57 17.35 -10.86
CA SER A 77 9.28 17.34 -11.53
C SER A 77 8.86 15.95 -12.03
N GLY A 78 9.82 15.14 -12.48
CA GLY A 78 9.55 13.81 -13.05
C GLY A 78 9.68 12.66 -12.05
N ASN A 79 8.83 11.63 -12.20
CA ASN A 79 8.89 10.43 -11.39
C ASN A 79 10.17 9.59 -11.65
N ILE A 80 10.71 9.66 -12.87
CA ILE A 80 11.96 9.00 -13.28
C ILE A 80 12.84 10.11 -13.88
N SER A 81 13.75 10.67 -13.10
CA SER A 81 14.65 11.74 -13.54
C SER A 81 16.01 11.64 -12.85
N ILE A 82 17.05 12.06 -13.53
CA ILE A 82 18.42 12.12 -12.96
C ILE A 82 18.42 13.02 -11.72
N ARG A 83 17.70 14.15 -11.76
CA ARG A 83 17.57 15.07 -10.63
C ARG A 83 16.99 14.39 -9.39
N ARG A 84 16.02 13.46 -9.57
CA ARG A 84 15.49 12.65 -8.46
C ARG A 84 16.55 11.69 -7.90
N LEU A 85 17.33 11.03 -8.76
CA LEU A 85 18.40 10.14 -8.31
C LEU A 85 19.46 10.91 -7.53
N ILE A 86 19.87 12.09 -8.01
CA ILE A 86 20.80 12.96 -7.29
C ILE A 86 20.21 13.39 -5.94
N SER A 87 18.93 13.82 -5.92
CA SER A 87 18.26 14.20 -4.68
C SER A 87 18.23 13.06 -3.65
N ASN A 88 17.90 11.85 -4.09
CA ASN A 88 17.87 10.66 -3.23
C ASN A 88 19.25 10.31 -2.70
N PHE A 89 20.26 10.36 -3.55
CA PHE A 89 21.65 10.07 -3.16
C PHE A 89 22.16 11.09 -2.14
N LEU A 90 21.98 12.40 -2.40
CA LEU A 90 22.38 13.46 -1.47
C LEU A 90 21.66 13.35 -0.13
N PHE A 91 20.33 13.14 -0.15
CA PHE A 91 19.59 12.92 1.08
C PHE A 91 20.15 11.75 1.88
N SER A 92 20.33 10.61 1.24
CA SER A 92 20.76 9.38 1.90
C SER A 92 22.19 9.47 2.44
N SER A 93 23.13 10.09 1.68
CA SER A 93 24.53 10.27 2.09
C SER A 93 24.69 11.28 3.22
N ILE A 94 24.00 12.43 3.15
CA ILE A 94 24.03 13.42 4.23
C ILE A 94 23.41 12.86 5.50
N LEU A 95 22.27 12.13 5.36
CA LEU A 95 21.66 11.45 6.49
C LEU A 95 22.61 10.46 7.15
N PHE A 96 23.32 9.65 6.36
CA PHE A 96 24.34 8.73 6.85
C PHE A 96 25.41 9.44 7.69
N ILE A 97 26.02 10.50 7.15
CA ILE A 97 27.06 11.27 7.82
C ILE A 97 26.57 11.80 9.17
N ARG A 98 25.33 12.29 9.22
CA ARG A 98 24.76 12.82 10.47
C ARG A 98 24.35 11.75 11.46
N LEU A 99 23.85 10.61 10.99
CA LEU A 99 23.41 9.54 11.85
C LEU A 99 24.58 8.74 12.42
N ILE A 100 25.70 8.61 11.71
CA ILE A 100 26.83 7.83 12.16
C ILE A 100 27.43 8.32 13.50
N SER A 101 27.35 9.62 13.79
CA SER A 101 27.79 10.18 15.06
C SER A 101 26.75 10.05 16.18
N ARG A 102 25.45 9.87 15.85
CA ARG A 102 24.33 9.93 16.81
C ARG A 102 23.76 8.57 17.18
N VAL A 103 23.79 7.62 16.24
CA VAL A 103 23.20 6.28 16.42
C VAL A 103 24.07 5.45 17.36
N LYS A 104 23.43 4.78 18.32
CA LYS A 104 24.04 3.83 19.26
C LYS A 104 23.70 2.40 18.85
N LYS A 105 24.47 1.43 19.32
CA LYS A 105 24.23 -0.01 19.08
C LYS A 105 22.83 -0.46 19.52
N ALA A 106 22.32 0.13 20.61
CA ALA A 106 20.99 -0.17 21.15
C ALA A 106 19.82 0.40 20.31
N ASP A 107 20.10 1.37 19.43
CA ASP A 107 19.08 2.02 18.61
C ASP A 107 18.60 1.11 17.48
N SER A 108 17.37 1.32 17.04
CA SER A 108 16.75 0.62 15.92
C SER A 108 16.41 1.61 14.81
N ILE A 109 16.72 1.27 13.56
CA ILE A 109 16.46 2.12 12.39
C ILE A 109 15.46 1.39 11.49
N ILE A 110 14.39 2.08 11.10
CA ILE A 110 13.33 1.54 10.24
C ILE A 110 13.22 2.42 9.01
N ILE A 111 13.32 1.81 7.82
CA ILE A 111 13.28 2.53 6.55
C ILE A 111 12.37 1.85 5.53
N PRO A 112 11.83 2.59 4.54
CA PRO A 112 11.16 2.01 3.38
C PRO A 112 12.16 1.49 2.35
N SER A 113 11.68 0.68 1.41
CA SER A 113 12.48 0.18 0.28
C SER A 113 12.84 1.24 -0.77
N ARG A 114 12.32 2.45 -0.63
CA ARG A 114 12.63 3.61 -1.49
C ARG A 114 13.06 4.82 -0.66
N PRO A 115 14.09 5.51 -1.08
CA PRO A 115 14.99 5.28 -2.22
C PRO A 115 16.01 4.17 -1.94
N VAL A 116 16.51 3.51 -3.00
CA VAL A 116 17.46 2.36 -2.88
C VAL A 116 18.79 2.77 -2.27
N GLU A 117 19.22 4.01 -2.46
CA GLU A 117 20.43 4.59 -1.87
C GLU A 117 20.35 4.59 -0.33
N LEU A 118 19.16 4.83 0.21
CA LEU A 118 18.94 4.79 1.65
C LEU A 118 19.16 3.39 2.22
N ILE A 119 18.76 2.33 1.49
CA ILE A 119 19.02 0.94 1.88
C ILE A 119 20.55 0.71 2.06
N PHE A 120 21.34 1.19 1.13
CA PHE A 120 22.79 1.05 1.18
C PHE A 120 23.39 1.81 2.38
N PHE A 121 23.11 3.11 2.49
CA PHE A 121 23.71 3.93 3.54
C PHE A 121 23.30 3.50 4.96
N VAL A 122 22.06 3.08 5.16
CA VAL A 122 21.63 2.52 6.46
C VAL A 122 22.30 1.18 6.73
N SER A 123 22.55 0.37 5.70
CA SER A 123 23.30 -0.88 5.87
C SER A 123 24.75 -0.64 6.36
N LEU A 124 25.37 0.48 5.95
CA LEU A 124 26.68 0.89 6.45
C LEU A 124 26.64 1.33 7.92
N ILE A 125 25.56 2.00 8.36
CA ILE A 125 25.38 2.33 9.79
C ILE A 125 25.38 1.05 10.62
N LYS A 126 24.66 0.01 10.20
CA LYS A 126 24.69 -1.28 10.90
C LYS A 126 26.11 -1.86 10.95
N LEU A 127 26.84 -1.82 9.86
CA LEU A 127 28.20 -2.36 9.79
C LEU A 127 29.13 -1.66 10.82
N ILE A 128 28.98 -0.34 10.97
CA ILE A 128 29.87 0.48 11.83
C ILE A 128 29.39 0.50 13.29
N LYS A 129 28.08 0.59 13.51
CA LYS A 129 27.50 0.78 14.86
C LYS A 129 26.89 -0.48 15.47
N GLY A 130 26.62 -1.52 14.67
CA GLY A 130 25.98 -2.74 15.12
C GLY A 130 24.50 -2.57 15.50
N SER A 131 23.87 -1.42 15.14
CA SER A 131 22.46 -1.13 15.43
C SER A 131 21.52 -2.07 14.66
N LYS A 132 20.30 -2.29 15.17
CA LYS A 132 19.29 -3.07 14.46
C LYS A 132 18.69 -2.25 13.33
N ILE A 133 18.62 -2.81 12.13
CA ILE A 133 18.01 -2.15 10.99
C ILE A 133 16.89 -2.99 10.38
N TYR A 134 15.79 -2.35 10.07
CA TYR A 134 14.56 -2.96 9.54
C TYR A 134 14.19 -2.31 8.21
N LEU A 135 13.76 -3.12 7.25
CA LEU A 135 13.35 -2.66 5.94
C LEU A 135 11.88 -2.99 5.69
N ASP A 136 11.10 -1.99 5.34
CA ASP A 136 9.71 -2.16 4.90
C ASP A 136 9.65 -2.11 3.37
N ILE A 137 9.42 -3.26 2.75
CA ILE A 137 9.39 -3.43 1.30
C ILE A 137 7.97 -3.13 0.81
N GLN A 138 7.73 -1.87 0.49
CA GLN A 138 6.48 -1.38 -0.08
C GLN A 138 6.52 -1.33 -1.60
N ASP A 139 7.73 -1.32 -2.17
CA ASP A 139 7.97 -1.18 -3.60
C ASP A 139 9.28 -1.87 -3.98
N ILE A 140 9.32 -2.51 -5.13
CA ILE A 140 10.43 -3.38 -5.54
C ILE A 140 11.22 -2.78 -6.72
N TRP A 141 11.93 -1.68 -6.46
CA TRP A 141 12.80 -1.12 -7.48
C TRP A 141 13.96 -2.07 -7.82
N PRO A 142 14.33 -2.18 -9.12
CA PRO A 142 13.83 -1.47 -10.32
C PRO A 142 12.55 -2.04 -10.93
N ASP A 143 12.05 -3.19 -10.49
CA ASP A 143 11.00 -3.96 -11.16
C ASP A 143 9.65 -3.26 -11.21
N ALA A 144 9.31 -2.51 -10.16
CA ALA A 144 8.04 -1.77 -10.07
C ALA A 144 7.94 -0.58 -11.05
N LEU A 145 9.07 -0.16 -11.66
CA LEU A 145 9.06 0.98 -12.58
C LEU A 145 8.85 0.52 -14.03
N GLN A 146 7.78 1.02 -14.65
CA GLN A 146 7.51 0.83 -16.06
C GLN A 146 8.42 1.77 -16.87
N ILE A 147 9.58 1.28 -17.29
CA ILE A 147 10.50 2.00 -18.17
C ILE A 147 10.40 1.35 -19.57
N ASN A 148 9.74 2.04 -20.49
CA ASN A 148 9.47 1.51 -21.84
C ASN A 148 10.76 1.35 -22.68
N HIS A 149 11.78 2.15 -22.44
CA HIS A 149 13.03 2.09 -23.21
C HIS A 149 14.02 1.07 -22.62
N LYS A 150 14.30 -0.01 -23.34
CA LYS A 150 15.13 -1.15 -22.90
C LYS A 150 16.50 -0.72 -22.32
N PHE A 151 17.21 0.18 -23.00
CA PHE A 151 18.52 0.67 -22.55
C PHE A 151 18.42 1.43 -21.23
N ARG A 152 17.47 2.36 -21.09
CA ARG A 152 17.23 3.12 -19.84
C ARG A 152 16.87 2.19 -18.70
N LYS A 153 16.05 1.17 -18.96
CA LYS A 153 15.72 0.13 -17.97
C LYS A 153 16.96 -0.62 -17.50
N LYS A 154 17.85 -1.02 -18.42
CA LYS A 154 19.11 -1.71 -18.09
C LYS A 154 20.02 -0.85 -17.23
N VAL A 155 20.23 0.43 -17.61
CA VAL A 155 21.05 1.38 -16.85
C VAL A 155 20.47 1.61 -15.45
N PHE A 156 19.16 1.81 -15.34
CA PHE A 156 18.50 2.00 -14.05
C PHE A 156 18.56 0.73 -13.17
N THR A 157 18.39 -0.44 -13.76
CA THR A 157 18.56 -1.72 -13.05
C THR A 157 19.97 -1.89 -12.52
N TYR A 158 20.98 -1.55 -13.33
CA TYR A 158 22.38 -1.58 -12.90
C TYR A 158 22.63 -0.62 -11.73
N TYR A 159 22.12 0.62 -11.84
CA TYR A 159 22.18 1.61 -10.76
C TYR A 159 21.57 1.08 -9.45
N CYS A 160 20.36 0.55 -9.49
CA CYS A 160 19.70 -0.01 -8.30
C CYS A 160 20.53 -1.16 -7.71
N ASN A 161 21.08 -2.04 -8.55
CA ASN A 161 21.86 -3.19 -8.12
C ASN A 161 23.17 -2.80 -7.38
N ILE A 162 23.78 -1.66 -7.70
CA ILE A 162 24.94 -1.15 -6.96
C ILE A 162 24.59 -0.98 -5.47
N PHE A 163 23.41 -0.43 -5.18
CA PHE A 163 22.98 -0.15 -3.81
C PHE A 163 22.36 -1.37 -3.10
N LEU A 164 21.70 -2.25 -3.84
CA LEU A 164 20.99 -3.39 -3.26
C LEU A 164 21.91 -4.58 -2.97
N ARG A 165 22.87 -4.85 -3.87
CA ARG A 165 23.83 -5.93 -3.68
C ARG A 165 24.63 -5.73 -2.39
N ASN A 166 24.76 -6.78 -1.60
CA ASN A 166 25.46 -6.76 -0.32
C ASN A 166 24.84 -5.91 0.80
N SER A 167 23.81 -5.09 0.52
CA SER A 167 23.14 -4.27 1.54
C SER A 167 22.03 -5.05 2.25
N LEU A 168 21.18 -5.71 1.48
CA LEU A 168 20.00 -6.39 2.01
C LEU A 168 20.32 -7.53 2.98
N LYS A 169 21.44 -8.23 2.80
CA LYS A 169 21.88 -9.28 3.73
C LYS A 169 22.25 -8.76 5.14
N ARG A 170 22.42 -7.44 5.32
CA ARG A 170 22.76 -6.83 6.61
C ARG A 170 21.51 -6.47 7.43
N TYR A 171 20.33 -6.49 6.83
CA TYR A 171 19.09 -6.14 7.56
C TYR A 171 18.78 -7.19 8.62
N THR A 172 18.35 -6.70 9.79
CA THR A 172 17.98 -7.57 10.92
C THR A 172 16.71 -8.32 10.60
N TYR A 173 15.75 -7.61 9.97
CA TYR A 173 14.46 -8.16 9.56
C TYR A 173 13.88 -7.30 8.43
N THR A 174 13.03 -7.89 7.60
CA THR A 174 12.30 -7.16 6.55
C THR A 174 10.80 -7.44 6.66
N PHE A 175 10.01 -6.45 6.28
CA PHE A 175 8.56 -6.57 6.11
C PHE A 175 8.26 -6.41 4.63
N HIS A 176 7.26 -7.11 4.12
CA HIS A 176 6.84 -6.94 2.72
C HIS A 176 5.33 -6.84 2.62
N THR A 177 4.85 -5.93 1.77
CA THR A 177 3.43 -5.62 1.62
C THR A 177 2.71 -6.50 0.61
N ALA A 178 3.44 -7.28 -0.17
CA ALA A 178 2.91 -8.28 -1.10
C ALA A 178 3.74 -9.57 -1.03
N PRO A 179 3.15 -10.78 -1.13
CA PRO A 179 3.86 -12.06 -1.05
C PRO A 179 4.98 -12.21 -2.07
N SER A 180 4.79 -11.76 -3.32
CA SER A 180 5.81 -11.83 -4.37
C SER A 180 7.06 -10.99 -4.08
N PHE A 181 6.97 -9.99 -3.19
CA PHE A 181 8.11 -9.13 -2.86
C PHE A 181 9.23 -9.88 -2.12
N VAL A 182 8.91 -11.00 -1.49
CA VAL A 182 9.94 -11.87 -0.93
C VAL A 182 10.85 -12.44 -2.01
N ASN A 183 10.34 -12.72 -3.22
CA ASN A 183 11.15 -13.21 -4.33
C ASN A 183 12.15 -12.16 -4.81
N TRP A 184 11.76 -10.88 -4.79
CA TRP A 184 12.68 -9.78 -5.04
C TRP A 184 13.79 -9.73 -3.99
N LEU A 185 13.45 -9.84 -2.70
CA LEU A 185 14.45 -9.89 -1.62
C LEU A 185 15.41 -11.06 -1.80
N ARG A 186 14.92 -12.25 -2.15
CA ARG A 186 15.74 -13.48 -2.30
C ARG A 186 16.78 -13.39 -3.42
N ARG A 187 16.59 -12.53 -4.42
CA ARG A 187 17.61 -12.24 -5.45
C ARG A 187 18.86 -11.59 -4.87
N TYR A 188 18.75 -10.87 -3.78
CA TYR A 188 19.84 -10.11 -3.14
C TYR A 188 20.29 -10.73 -1.82
N SER A 189 19.41 -11.40 -1.11
CA SER A 189 19.71 -12.04 0.16
C SER A 189 18.79 -13.25 0.42
N LYS A 190 19.39 -14.44 0.41
CA LYS A 190 18.66 -15.69 0.66
C LYS A 190 18.18 -15.84 2.11
N ASN A 191 18.96 -15.31 3.08
CA ASN A 191 18.81 -15.63 4.50
C ASN A 191 18.24 -14.47 5.34
N THR A 192 18.00 -13.27 4.77
CA THR A 192 17.41 -12.17 5.54
C THR A 192 15.98 -12.54 5.95
N PRO A 193 15.66 -12.55 7.25
CA PRO A 193 14.30 -12.84 7.71
C PRO A 193 13.30 -11.85 7.15
N SER A 194 12.12 -12.34 6.78
CA SER A 194 11.07 -11.51 6.19
C SER A 194 9.69 -12.02 6.57
N VAL A 195 8.74 -11.11 6.80
CA VAL A 195 7.35 -11.43 7.07
C VAL A 195 6.42 -10.63 6.16
N PHE A 196 5.33 -11.23 5.76
CA PHE A 196 4.23 -10.55 5.08
C PHE A 196 3.51 -9.67 6.08
N LEU A 197 3.64 -8.36 5.92
CA LEU A 197 2.99 -7.35 6.75
C LEU A 197 2.29 -6.34 5.82
N PRO A 198 1.05 -6.61 5.40
CA PRO A 198 0.33 -5.77 4.46
C PRO A 198 -0.06 -4.42 5.04
N LEU A 199 -0.75 -3.58 4.25
CA LEU A 199 -1.11 -2.22 4.65
C LEU A 199 -2.23 -2.16 5.69
N GLY A 200 -3.17 -3.11 5.62
CA GLY A 200 -4.27 -3.23 6.56
C GLY A 200 -5.35 -2.15 6.48
N TRP A 201 -6.53 -2.45 6.98
CA TRP A 201 -7.64 -1.51 7.10
C TRP A 201 -7.64 -0.85 8.48
N ASP A 202 -8.22 0.33 8.58
CA ASP A 202 -8.21 1.19 9.76
C ASP A 202 -9.51 1.03 10.54
N THR A 203 -9.43 0.44 11.75
CA THR A 203 -10.59 0.18 12.61
C THR A 203 -11.41 1.43 12.90
N SER A 204 -10.74 2.56 13.16
CA SER A 204 -11.42 3.83 13.46
C SER A 204 -12.32 4.37 12.33
N ARG A 205 -12.12 3.89 11.11
CA ARG A 205 -12.94 4.32 9.95
C ARG A 205 -14.16 3.46 9.73
N TRP A 206 -14.09 2.19 10.16
CA TRP A 206 -15.06 1.19 9.71
C TRP A 206 -15.95 0.67 10.84
N GLU A 207 -15.46 0.53 12.07
CA GLU A 207 -16.25 -0.11 13.13
C GLU A 207 -17.43 0.73 13.59
N ASP A 208 -17.24 2.00 13.86
CA ASP A 208 -18.31 2.89 14.34
C ASP A 208 -19.41 3.15 13.31
N LYS A 209 -19.10 2.95 12.02
CA LYS A 209 -20.01 3.30 10.91
C LYS A 209 -20.75 2.10 10.32
N LEU A 210 -20.38 0.89 10.71
CA LEU A 210 -21.06 -0.35 10.28
C LEU A 210 -22.06 -0.88 11.31
N THR A 211 -22.14 -0.26 12.50
CA THR A 211 -23.20 -0.52 13.50
C THR A 211 -24.49 0.09 12.99
N GLY A 212 -25.47 -0.75 12.65
CA GLY A 212 -26.78 -0.32 12.14
C GLY A 212 -27.05 -0.61 10.67
N VAL A 213 -26.13 -1.26 9.97
CA VAL A 213 -26.46 -1.83 8.65
C VAL A 213 -27.40 -2.99 8.85
N VAL A 214 -28.68 -2.78 8.55
CA VAL A 214 -29.69 -3.84 8.46
C VAL A 214 -29.15 -4.88 7.48
N PRO A 215 -29.10 -6.17 7.84
CA PRO A 215 -28.78 -7.19 6.86
C PRO A 215 -29.74 -7.01 5.69
N GLN A 216 -29.22 -6.98 4.47
CA GLN A 216 -30.04 -6.88 3.24
C GLN A 216 -30.87 -8.15 3.03
N THR A 217 -31.63 -8.57 4.02
CA THR A 217 -32.46 -9.78 4.01
C THR A 217 -33.72 -9.64 3.16
N GLU A 218 -34.04 -8.43 2.69
CA GLU A 218 -35.29 -8.16 1.93
C GLU A 218 -35.06 -7.47 0.56
N MET A 219 -33.80 -7.24 0.13
CA MET A 219 -33.53 -6.71 -1.21
C MET A 219 -33.55 -7.83 -2.25
N ASN A 220 -33.95 -7.49 -3.47
CA ASN A 220 -34.02 -8.36 -4.66
C ASN A 220 -32.78 -9.25 -4.74
N GLN A 221 -32.91 -10.54 -4.43
CA GLN A 221 -31.83 -11.53 -4.44
C GLN A 221 -31.17 -11.72 -5.82
N ASN A 222 -31.67 -11.02 -6.83
CA ASN A 222 -31.22 -11.07 -8.21
C ASN A 222 -30.44 -9.82 -8.64
N GLU A 223 -30.28 -8.81 -7.78
CA GLU A 223 -29.56 -7.57 -8.10
C GLU A 223 -28.24 -7.49 -7.31
N PHE A 224 -27.15 -7.15 -7.99
CA PHE A 224 -25.82 -7.01 -7.38
C PHE A 224 -25.25 -5.61 -7.58
N ASN A 225 -24.85 -4.97 -6.49
CA ASN A 225 -24.21 -3.67 -6.48
C ASN A 225 -22.67 -3.83 -6.41
N LEU A 226 -22.01 -3.65 -7.55
CA LEU A 226 -20.57 -3.74 -7.70
C LEU A 226 -19.90 -2.40 -7.41
N VAL A 227 -18.67 -2.41 -6.93
CA VAL A 227 -17.88 -1.19 -6.74
C VAL A 227 -16.43 -1.35 -7.16
N VAL A 228 -15.89 -0.33 -7.83
CA VAL A 228 -14.45 -0.15 -8.09
C VAL A 228 -13.98 1.12 -7.42
N VAL A 229 -12.98 1.01 -6.55
CA VAL A 229 -12.30 2.17 -5.94
C VAL A 229 -11.00 2.42 -6.71
N ALA A 230 -11.01 3.30 -7.69
CA ALA A 230 -9.84 3.57 -8.52
C ALA A 230 -9.95 4.87 -9.32
N GLN A 231 -8.78 5.45 -9.63
CA GLN A 231 -8.61 6.31 -10.80
C GLN A 231 -8.33 5.41 -12.01
N LEU A 232 -8.97 5.67 -13.15
CA LEU A 232 -8.87 4.87 -14.37
C LEU A 232 -7.54 5.15 -15.09
N GLN A 233 -6.53 4.38 -14.76
CA GLN A 233 -5.18 4.42 -15.33
C GLN A 233 -4.89 3.16 -16.14
N HIS A 234 -3.80 3.14 -16.90
CA HIS A 234 -3.38 1.96 -17.69
C HIS A 234 -3.31 0.65 -16.89
N GLN A 235 -3.06 0.72 -15.59
CA GLN A 235 -2.98 -0.45 -14.73
C GLN A 235 -4.36 -0.98 -14.28
N ILE A 236 -5.42 -0.21 -14.52
CA ILE A 236 -6.79 -0.51 -14.10
C ILE A 236 -7.67 -0.45 -15.33
N ASP A 237 -8.02 -1.60 -15.82
CA ASP A 237 -8.86 -1.73 -17.00
C ASP A 237 -10.20 -2.37 -16.62
N ILE A 238 -11.28 -1.60 -16.73
CA ILE A 238 -12.64 -2.04 -16.42
C ILE A 238 -13.43 -2.48 -17.65
N MET A 239 -12.80 -2.54 -18.84
CA MET A 239 -13.52 -2.89 -20.05
C MET A 239 -14.22 -4.25 -19.98
N PRO A 240 -13.62 -5.33 -19.41
CA PRO A 240 -14.33 -6.60 -19.23
C PRO A 240 -15.59 -6.49 -18.35
N VAL A 241 -15.57 -5.58 -17.37
CA VAL A 241 -16.72 -5.31 -16.50
C VAL A 241 -17.82 -4.57 -17.28
N LEU A 242 -17.44 -3.58 -18.09
CA LEU A 242 -18.40 -2.82 -18.92
C LEU A 242 -19.07 -3.70 -19.98
N ASP A 243 -18.31 -4.59 -20.63
CA ASP A 243 -18.86 -5.57 -21.57
C ASP A 243 -19.95 -6.43 -20.92
N PHE A 244 -19.70 -6.90 -19.70
CA PHE A 244 -20.68 -7.66 -18.93
C PHE A 244 -21.92 -6.83 -18.59
N LEU A 245 -21.75 -5.60 -18.12
CA LEU A 245 -22.86 -4.72 -17.70
C LEU A 245 -23.78 -4.32 -18.87
N ARG A 246 -23.27 -4.31 -20.09
CA ARG A 246 -24.04 -4.01 -21.29
C ARG A 246 -25.25 -4.92 -21.48
N THR A 247 -25.13 -6.19 -21.11
CA THR A 247 -26.17 -7.21 -21.31
C THR A 247 -26.80 -7.73 -20.03
N ASN A 248 -26.35 -7.23 -18.86
CA ASN A 248 -26.78 -7.71 -17.56
C ASN A 248 -27.26 -6.54 -16.68
N SER A 249 -28.51 -6.12 -16.86
CA SER A 249 -29.09 -4.95 -16.18
C SER A 249 -29.36 -5.15 -14.69
N ASN A 250 -29.34 -6.38 -14.21
CA ASN A 250 -29.45 -6.73 -12.79
C ASN A 250 -28.13 -6.53 -11.99
N TYR A 251 -27.09 -6.03 -12.65
CA TYR A 251 -25.86 -5.59 -12.00
C TYR A 251 -25.69 -4.08 -12.15
N SER A 252 -25.25 -3.41 -11.11
CA SER A 252 -24.86 -2.01 -11.17
C SER A 252 -23.38 -1.84 -10.78
N LEU A 253 -22.70 -0.82 -11.32
CA LEU A 253 -21.32 -0.50 -11.00
C LEU A 253 -21.20 0.92 -10.47
N THR A 254 -20.61 1.08 -9.31
CA THR A 254 -20.17 2.37 -8.77
C THR A 254 -18.66 2.53 -8.90
N ILE A 255 -18.19 3.58 -9.55
CA ILE A 255 -16.77 3.92 -9.69
C ILE A 255 -16.45 5.08 -8.76
N ILE A 256 -15.54 4.86 -7.81
CA ILE A 256 -15.11 5.85 -6.80
C ILE A 256 -13.64 6.19 -7.00
N GLY A 257 -13.30 7.49 -6.99
CA GLY A 257 -11.90 7.95 -7.11
C GLY A 257 -11.51 8.43 -8.49
N GLU A 258 -12.43 8.38 -9.47
CA GLU A 258 -12.22 8.93 -10.79
C GLU A 258 -12.78 10.37 -10.87
N ASP A 259 -11.92 11.30 -11.20
CA ASP A 259 -12.21 12.75 -11.28
C ASP A 259 -12.15 13.31 -12.72
N GLY A 260 -12.08 12.43 -13.70
CA GLY A 260 -11.96 12.79 -15.12
C GLY A 260 -10.51 12.94 -15.61
N ASN A 261 -9.52 12.78 -14.72
CA ASN A 261 -8.10 12.91 -15.06
C ASN A 261 -7.40 11.55 -15.26
N GLY A 262 -8.13 10.43 -15.16
CA GLY A 262 -7.59 9.11 -15.43
C GLY A 262 -7.24 8.94 -16.91
N GLU A 263 -6.10 8.35 -17.21
CA GLU A 263 -5.61 8.14 -18.58
C GLU A 263 -6.61 7.38 -19.48
N ARG A 264 -7.46 6.54 -18.86
CA ARG A 264 -8.48 5.75 -19.57
C ARG A 264 -9.90 6.27 -19.40
N TYR A 265 -10.08 7.40 -18.72
CA TYR A 265 -11.43 7.96 -18.48
C TYR A 265 -12.18 8.25 -19.77
N GLY A 266 -11.51 8.84 -20.77
CA GLY A 266 -12.10 9.14 -22.06
C GLY A 266 -12.60 7.88 -22.79
N ASP A 267 -11.76 6.83 -22.85
CA ASP A 267 -12.11 5.56 -23.50
C ASP A 267 -13.32 4.90 -22.81
N VAL A 268 -13.31 4.88 -21.48
CA VAL A 268 -14.35 4.28 -20.65
C VAL A 268 -15.68 5.02 -20.83
N THR A 269 -15.69 6.34 -20.78
CA THR A 269 -16.91 7.14 -20.95
C THR A 269 -17.45 7.08 -22.37
N ALA A 270 -16.58 7.05 -23.38
CA ALA A 270 -16.98 6.85 -24.77
C ALA A 270 -17.63 5.48 -24.97
N PHE A 271 -17.06 4.42 -24.40
CA PHE A 271 -17.62 3.07 -24.46
C PHE A 271 -18.99 2.98 -23.81
N ILE A 272 -19.15 3.55 -22.60
CA ILE A 272 -20.44 3.61 -21.88
C ILE A 272 -21.50 4.32 -22.72
N LYS A 273 -21.15 5.47 -23.31
CA LYS A 273 -22.06 6.26 -24.13
C LYS A 273 -22.44 5.51 -25.44
N HIS A 274 -21.45 4.96 -26.13
CA HIS A 274 -21.67 4.25 -27.39
C HIS A 274 -22.57 3.02 -27.25
N ASN A 275 -22.44 2.31 -26.11
CA ASN A 275 -23.21 1.09 -25.85
C ASN A 275 -24.43 1.33 -24.95
N GLU A 276 -24.80 2.58 -24.69
CA GLU A 276 -25.98 2.98 -23.86
C GLU A 276 -26.03 2.30 -22.48
N ILE A 277 -24.88 2.08 -21.83
CA ILE A 277 -24.81 1.41 -20.52
C ILE A 277 -25.31 2.37 -19.45
N ARG A 278 -26.44 2.05 -18.81
CA ARG A 278 -27.15 2.96 -17.84
C ARG A 278 -26.89 2.60 -16.37
N ASN A 279 -26.35 1.44 -16.10
CA ASN A 279 -26.13 0.88 -14.76
C ASN A 279 -24.70 1.15 -14.23
N VAL A 280 -24.05 2.22 -14.68
CA VAL A 280 -22.73 2.69 -14.21
C VAL A 280 -22.85 4.09 -13.63
N LYS A 281 -22.30 4.29 -12.43
CA LYS A 281 -22.27 5.56 -11.71
C LYS A 281 -20.86 5.98 -11.35
N PHE A 282 -20.47 7.20 -11.70
CA PHE A 282 -19.25 7.85 -11.21
C PHE A 282 -19.55 8.71 -9.98
N VAL A 283 -18.79 8.52 -8.92
CA VAL A 283 -18.95 9.28 -7.64
C VAL A 283 -17.89 10.38 -7.52
N GLY A 284 -16.78 10.27 -8.27
CA GLY A 284 -15.65 11.19 -8.14
C GLY A 284 -14.71 10.82 -6.99
N VAL A 285 -13.83 11.75 -6.64
CA VAL A 285 -12.88 11.59 -5.53
C VAL A 285 -13.59 11.77 -4.20
N VAL A 286 -13.50 10.76 -3.36
CA VAL A 286 -14.12 10.75 -2.03
C VAL A 286 -13.05 10.89 -0.96
N ALA A 287 -13.30 11.73 0.05
CA ALA A 287 -12.46 11.82 1.23
C ALA A 287 -12.43 10.46 1.96
N ARG A 288 -11.26 10.12 2.51
CA ARG A 288 -11.04 8.82 3.15
C ARG A 288 -12.05 8.50 4.26
N GLU A 289 -12.44 9.52 5.00
CA GLU A 289 -13.36 9.44 6.14
C GLU A 289 -14.81 9.16 5.70
N LYS A 290 -15.14 9.43 4.43
CA LYS A 290 -16.46 9.19 3.82
C LYS A 290 -16.53 7.91 2.99
N MET A 291 -15.42 7.19 2.83
CA MET A 291 -15.37 5.98 2.00
C MET A 291 -16.36 4.92 2.49
N SER A 292 -16.53 4.76 3.81
CA SER A 292 -17.47 3.84 4.40
C SER A 292 -18.92 4.09 3.96
N ASP A 293 -19.30 5.37 3.76
CA ASP A 293 -20.66 5.75 3.36
C ASP A 293 -21.01 5.28 1.95
N HIS A 294 -19.99 5.17 1.08
CA HIS A 294 -20.13 4.73 -0.30
C HIS A 294 -19.94 3.22 -0.51
N LEU A 295 -19.38 2.51 0.47
CA LEU A 295 -19.13 1.07 0.35
C LEU A 295 -20.14 0.21 1.11
N ARG A 296 -20.89 0.77 2.07
CA ARG A 296 -21.81 0.03 2.96
C ARG A 296 -22.97 -0.67 2.23
N ASP A 297 -23.43 -0.10 1.11
CA ASP A 297 -24.56 -0.57 0.31
C ASP A 297 -24.11 -1.42 -0.89
N LYS A 298 -22.85 -1.81 -0.95
CA LYS A 298 -22.30 -2.62 -2.03
C LYS A 298 -22.25 -4.10 -1.64
N ASP A 299 -22.23 -4.95 -2.67
CA ASP A 299 -22.19 -6.39 -2.50
C ASP A 299 -20.83 -6.98 -2.78
N ILE A 300 -20.13 -6.48 -3.78
CA ILE A 300 -18.85 -7.00 -4.25
C ILE A 300 -17.89 -5.85 -4.62
N GLY A 301 -16.70 -5.88 -4.03
CA GLY A 301 -15.59 -5.02 -4.45
C GLY A 301 -14.84 -5.62 -5.64
N LEU A 302 -14.70 -4.88 -6.74
CA LEU A 302 -13.96 -5.31 -7.92
C LEU A 302 -12.53 -4.79 -7.91
N LEU A 303 -11.60 -5.63 -8.31
CA LEU A 303 -10.19 -5.31 -8.44
C LEU A 303 -9.67 -5.66 -9.86
N PRO A 304 -9.96 -4.82 -10.87
CA PRO A 304 -9.53 -5.02 -12.24
C PRO A 304 -8.10 -4.51 -12.43
N MET A 305 -7.10 -5.22 -11.88
CA MET A 305 -5.69 -4.79 -11.89
C MET A 305 -4.79 -5.72 -12.69
N ILE A 306 -4.00 -5.14 -13.59
CA ILE A 306 -3.01 -5.87 -14.42
C ILE A 306 -1.69 -6.10 -13.65
N THR A 307 -1.42 -5.35 -12.58
CA THR A 307 -0.15 -5.40 -11.85
C THR A 307 -0.13 -6.39 -10.69
N THR A 308 1.06 -6.95 -10.43
CA THR A 308 1.34 -7.83 -9.28
C THR A 308 1.56 -6.98 -8.03
N SER A 309 0.54 -6.85 -7.20
CA SER A 309 0.66 -6.24 -5.86
C SER A 309 -0.63 -6.47 -5.08
N ILE A 310 -0.60 -6.23 -3.77
CA ILE A 310 -1.81 -6.12 -2.95
C ILE A 310 -2.08 -4.63 -2.70
N PRO A 311 -3.01 -4.00 -3.42
CA PRO A 311 -3.29 -2.58 -3.29
C PRO A 311 -4.12 -2.28 -2.02
N ASN A 312 -4.07 -1.02 -1.56
CA ASN A 312 -4.85 -0.54 -0.41
C ASN A 312 -6.35 -0.85 -0.49
N LYS A 313 -6.89 -0.90 -1.71
CA LYS A 313 -8.32 -1.11 -1.97
C LYS A 313 -8.84 -2.45 -1.42
N ILE A 314 -8.02 -3.49 -1.42
CA ILE A 314 -8.37 -4.78 -0.79
C ILE A 314 -8.71 -4.56 0.69
N PHE A 315 -7.94 -3.72 1.38
CA PHE A 315 -8.17 -3.45 2.80
C PHE A 315 -9.35 -2.51 3.02
N ASP A 316 -9.66 -1.61 2.09
CA ASP A 316 -10.91 -0.84 2.13
C ASP A 316 -12.14 -1.77 1.96
N TYR A 317 -12.07 -2.75 1.05
CA TYR A 317 -13.14 -3.75 0.89
C TYR A 317 -13.27 -4.67 2.10
N LEU A 318 -12.15 -5.12 2.69
CA LEU A 318 -12.18 -5.88 3.94
C LEU A 318 -12.79 -5.06 5.09
N GLY A 319 -12.43 -3.78 5.21
CA GLY A 319 -13.02 -2.85 6.16
C GLY A 319 -14.55 -2.76 5.99
N ALA A 320 -15.02 -2.66 4.75
CA ALA A 320 -16.43 -2.61 4.39
C ALA A 320 -17.16 -3.97 4.43
N LYS A 321 -16.48 -5.06 4.80
CA LYS A 321 -17.02 -6.44 4.82
C LYS A 321 -17.45 -6.96 3.44
N LEU A 322 -16.84 -6.45 2.38
CA LEU A 322 -17.15 -6.82 0.99
C LEU A 322 -16.30 -7.99 0.53
N PRO A 323 -16.90 -9.05 -0.03
CA PRO A 323 -16.18 -10.01 -0.85
C PRO A 323 -15.56 -9.34 -2.09
N ILE A 324 -14.48 -9.92 -2.59
CA ILE A 324 -13.65 -9.30 -3.62
C ILE A 324 -13.62 -10.17 -4.87
N VAL A 325 -13.87 -9.57 -6.03
CA VAL A 325 -13.61 -10.21 -7.33
C VAL A 325 -12.35 -9.59 -7.93
N VAL A 326 -11.33 -10.42 -8.15
CA VAL A 326 -10.06 -10.03 -8.77
C VAL A 326 -10.04 -10.46 -10.23
N LEU A 327 -9.81 -9.50 -11.13
CA LEU A 327 -9.57 -9.78 -12.54
C LEU A 327 -8.05 -9.86 -12.76
N GLY A 328 -7.57 -11.03 -13.16
CA GLY A 328 -6.17 -11.34 -13.40
C GLY A 328 -5.57 -12.28 -12.35
N LYS A 329 -4.47 -12.94 -12.72
CA LYS A 329 -3.68 -13.80 -11.84
C LYS A 329 -2.48 -13.05 -11.31
N ASN A 330 -2.51 -12.73 -10.01
CA ASN A 330 -1.50 -11.90 -9.34
C ASN A 330 -1.56 -12.10 -7.81
N ASP A 331 -0.71 -11.39 -7.05
CA ASP A 331 -0.71 -11.48 -5.57
C ASP A 331 -2.09 -11.23 -4.94
N SER A 332 -2.92 -10.38 -5.56
CA SER A 332 -4.27 -10.09 -5.06
C SER A 332 -5.21 -11.27 -5.25
N SER A 333 -5.14 -11.96 -6.41
CA SER A 333 -5.93 -13.19 -6.64
C SER A 333 -5.52 -14.29 -5.67
N ASP A 334 -4.21 -14.50 -5.50
CA ASP A 334 -3.68 -15.51 -4.58
C ASP A 334 -4.09 -15.20 -3.12
N PHE A 335 -4.11 -13.91 -2.75
CA PHE A 335 -4.58 -13.47 -1.44
C PHE A 335 -6.06 -13.76 -1.24
N VAL A 336 -6.91 -13.39 -2.20
CA VAL A 336 -8.36 -13.59 -2.14
C VAL A 336 -8.72 -15.08 -2.11
N ASP A 337 -8.05 -15.88 -2.95
CA ASP A 337 -8.27 -17.33 -3.03
C ASP A 337 -7.78 -18.03 -1.73
N LYS A 338 -6.59 -17.66 -1.22
CA LYS A 338 -6.02 -18.24 0.01
C LYS A 338 -6.91 -18.04 1.24
N PHE A 339 -7.53 -16.89 1.37
CA PHE A 339 -8.38 -16.57 2.53
C PHE A 339 -9.86 -16.83 2.29
N ASP A 340 -10.23 -17.32 1.12
CA ASP A 340 -11.61 -17.64 0.71
C ASP A 340 -12.57 -16.44 0.87
N ILE A 341 -12.08 -15.22 0.59
CA ILE A 341 -12.79 -13.95 0.80
C ILE A 341 -13.39 -13.35 -0.48
N GLY A 342 -13.45 -14.13 -1.54
CA GLY A 342 -13.97 -13.68 -2.83
C GLY A 342 -13.70 -14.67 -3.93
N TRP A 343 -13.46 -14.17 -5.13
CA TRP A 343 -13.23 -14.97 -6.34
C TRP A 343 -12.16 -14.32 -7.21
N SER A 344 -11.55 -15.10 -8.08
CA SER A 344 -10.64 -14.62 -9.10
C SER A 344 -10.96 -15.20 -10.48
N CYS A 345 -10.74 -14.43 -11.55
CA CYS A 345 -10.91 -14.89 -12.92
C CYS A 345 -9.74 -14.42 -13.80
N ASN A 346 -9.65 -14.94 -15.03
CA ASN A 346 -8.72 -14.41 -16.00
C ASN A 346 -9.12 -12.99 -16.42
N TYR A 347 -8.16 -12.23 -16.94
CA TYR A 347 -8.35 -10.84 -17.32
C TYR A 347 -8.95 -10.74 -18.75
N ASN A 348 -10.21 -11.14 -18.92
CA ASN A 348 -11.00 -11.00 -20.14
C ASN A 348 -12.51 -11.02 -19.84
N SER A 349 -13.32 -10.54 -20.78
CA SER A 349 -14.78 -10.41 -20.64
C SER A 349 -15.47 -11.76 -20.43
N GLU A 350 -15.09 -12.81 -21.18
CA GLU A 350 -15.68 -14.14 -21.10
C GLU A 350 -15.50 -14.78 -19.71
N SER A 351 -14.28 -14.73 -19.19
CA SER A 351 -13.96 -15.28 -17.86
C SER A 351 -14.66 -14.53 -16.74
N PHE A 352 -14.75 -13.19 -16.86
CA PHE A 352 -15.47 -12.36 -15.89
C PHE A 352 -16.97 -12.65 -15.93
N GLU A 353 -17.58 -12.69 -17.11
CA GLU A 353 -19.00 -13.00 -17.28
C GLU A 353 -19.35 -14.39 -16.73
N SER A 354 -18.55 -15.42 -17.08
CA SER A 354 -18.73 -16.78 -16.58
C SER A 354 -18.68 -16.82 -15.05
N LEU A 355 -17.71 -16.12 -14.45
CA LEU A 355 -17.61 -16.02 -13.00
C LEU A 355 -18.83 -15.34 -12.39
N MET A 356 -19.21 -14.15 -12.89
CA MET A 356 -20.31 -13.37 -12.31
C MET A 356 -21.65 -14.13 -12.37
N LYS A 357 -21.91 -14.83 -13.46
CA LYS A 357 -23.12 -15.68 -13.60
C LYS A 357 -23.12 -16.90 -12.68
N SER A 358 -21.95 -17.36 -12.21
CA SER A 358 -21.82 -18.47 -11.26
C SER A 358 -22.03 -18.05 -9.80
N ILE A 359 -21.99 -16.75 -9.49
CA ILE A 359 -22.13 -16.24 -8.12
C ILE A 359 -23.63 -16.19 -7.77
N SER A 360 -24.04 -17.10 -6.89
CA SER A 360 -25.36 -17.07 -6.28
C SER A 360 -25.37 -16.21 -5.00
N TRP A 361 -26.54 -15.76 -4.57
CA TRP A 361 -26.70 -15.07 -3.30
C TRP A 361 -26.18 -15.88 -2.12
N GLY A 362 -26.42 -17.20 -2.09
CA GLY A 362 -25.89 -18.08 -1.06
C GLY A 362 -24.36 -18.10 -1.02
N ASN A 363 -23.71 -18.10 -2.19
CA ASN A 363 -22.25 -18.00 -2.29
C ASN A 363 -21.73 -16.65 -1.79
N LEU A 364 -22.45 -15.56 -2.08
CA LEU A 364 -22.09 -14.22 -1.61
C LEU A 364 -22.16 -14.14 -0.08
N VAL A 365 -23.26 -14.63 0.53
CA VAL A 365 -23.43 -14.66 2.00
C VAL A 365 -22.31 -15.44 2.66
N LYS A 366 -21.94 -16.61 2.11
CA LYS A 366 -20.80 -17.40 2.60
C LYS A 366 -19.50 -16.62 2.56
N LYS A 367 -19.23 -15.94 1.44
CA LYS A 367 -17.99 -15.12 1.31
C LYS A 367 -18.00 -13.91 2.25
N LYS A 368 -19.13 -13.23 2.44
CA LYS A 368 -19.28 -12.15 3.45
C LYS A 368 -18.94 -12.66 4.86
N ALA A 369 -19.40 -13.85 5.23
CA ALA A 369 -19.08 -14.47 6.51
C ALA A 369 -17.57 -14.80 6.65
N ASN A 370 -16.91 -15.24 5.58
CA ASN A 370 -15.46 -15.47 5.57
C ASN A 370 -14.68 -14.17 5.68
N VAL A 371 -15.10 -13.12 4.96
CA VAL A 371 -14.51 -11.78 5.11
C VAL A 371 -14.56 -11.33 6.57
N GLU A 372 -15.72 -11.47 7.26
CA GLU A 372 -15.86 -11.08 8.66
C GLU A 372 -14.90 -11.83 9.59
N LYS A 373 -14.67 -13.13 9.36
CA LYS A 373 -13.71 -13.93 10.14
C LYS A 373 -12.26 -13.51 9.91
N VAL A 374 -11.92 -13.17 8.65
CA VAL A 374 -10.53 -12.95 8.23
C VAL A 374 -10.10 -11.50 8.42
N ARG A 375 -11.03 -10.53 8.27
CA ARG A 375 -10.69 -9.10 8.23
C ARG A 375 -9.91 -8.64 9.45
N MET A 376 -10.19 -9.16 10.65
CA MET A 376 -9.51 -8.75 11.87
C MET A 376 -8.02 -9.09 11.89
N HIS A 377 -7.58 -10.14 11.18
CA HIS A 377 -6.15 -10.42 11.01
C HIS A 377 -5.42 -9.32 10.25
N PHE A 378 -6.16 -8.56 9.41
CA PHE A 378 -5.64 -7.50 8.57
C PHE A 378 -6.07 -6.11 9.03
N CYS A 379 -6.59 -5.93 10.24
CA CYS A 379 -6.74 -4.60 10.82
C CYS A 379 -5.37 -4.03 11.19
N ARG A 380 -5.22 -2.71 11.11
CA ARG A 380 -3.93 -2.04 11.39
C ARG A 380 -3.44 -2.27 12.79
N ASP A 381 -4.35 -2.32 13.76
CA ASP A 381 -3.97 -2.50 15.16
C ASP A 381 -3.25 -3.84 15.36
N ASN A 382 -3.79 -4.95 14.82
CA ASN A 382 -3.16 -6.26 14.90
C ASN A 382 -1.84 -6.32 14.11
N LEU A 383 -1.78 -5.69 12.93
CA LEU A 383 -0.55 -5.61 12.14
C LEU A 383 0.53 -4.76 12.83
N HIS A 384 0.14 -3.69 13.53
CA HIS A 384 1.06 -2.88 14.33
C HIS A 384 1.56 -3.63 15.56
N GLU A 385 0.74 -4.48 16.18
CA GLU A 385 1.20 -5.35 17.25
C GLU A 385 2.21 -6.40 16.75
N GLU A 386 1.96 -7.00 15.58
CA GLU A 386 2.90 -7.94 14.97
C GLU A 386 4.24 -7.25 14.65
N PHE A 387 4.17 -6.08 14.00
CA PHE A 387 5.34 -5.23 13.75
C PHE A 387 6.10 -4.94 15.05
N PHE A 388 5.39 -4.52 16.10
CA PHE A 388 5.96 -4.18 17.39
C PHE A 388 6.68 -5.36 18.03
N LYS A 389 6.05 -6.55 18.05
CA LYS A 389 6.65 -7.79 18.56
C LYS A 389 7.99 -8.07 17.88
N ILE A 390 8.06 -7.92 16.55
CA ILE A 390 9.28 -8.19 15.77
C ILE A 390 10.37 -7.17 16.08
N VAL A 391 10.07 -5.85 16.03
CA VAL A 391 11.10 -4.81 16.21
C VAL A 391 11.58 -4.69 17.66
N THR A 392 10.82 -5.22 18.62
CA THR A 392 11.17 -5.20 20.04
C THR A 392 11.78 -6.50 20.55
N ALA A 393 11.67 -7.60 19.79
CA ALA A 393 12.22 -8.91 20.17
C ALA A 393 13.73 -8.85 20.44
N LYS A 394 14.18 -9.64 21.44
CA LYS A 394 15.61 -9.94 21.60
C LYS A 394 16.06 -10.84 20.45
N CYS A 395 17.27 -10.62 19.93
CA CYS A 395 17.78 -11.32 18.73
C CYS A 395 17.70 -12.87 18.77
N ASN A 396 17.62 -13.48 19.95
CA ASN A 396 17.65 -14.94 20.12
C ASN A 396 16.33 -15.65 19.78
N ASN A 397 15.21 -14.90 19.57
CA ASN A 397 13.87 -15.47 19.34
C ASN A 397 13.36 -15.36 17.91
N LEU A 398 14.11 -14.72 16.99
CA LEU A 398 13.65 -14.43 15.64
C LEU A 398 13.84 -15.58 14.63
N HIS A 399 14.49 -16.69 15.04
CA HIS A 399 14.77 -17.84 14.17
C HIS A 399 13.83 -19.05 14.40
N LYS A 400 12.78 -18.91 15.24
CA LYS A 400 11.90 -20.03 15.63
C LYS A 400 10.43 -19.87 15.20
N SER A 401 10.12 -18.91 14.32
CA SER A 401 8.74 -18.76 13.77
C SER A 401 8.71 -18.93 12.27
#